data_c1b260ae5a30342a0fdd097a75ee8ce7
#
_entry.id   c1b260ae5a30342a0fdd097a75ee8ce7
#
_cell.length_a   1.000
_cell.length_b   1.000
_cell.length_c   1.000
_cell.angle_alpha   90.00
_cell.angle_beta   90.00
_cell.angle_gamma   90.00
#
_symmetry.space_group_name_H-M   'P 1'
#
loop_
_entity.id
_entity.type
_entity.pdbx_description
1 polymer ?
#
loop_
_entity_poly.entity_id
_entity_poly.type
_entity_poly.pdbx_seq_one_letter_code
_entity_poly.pdbx_strand_id
1 'polypeptide(L)'
;MKLKFLFPLFLLASCVQKNTAIAYLKGIGSNPIMGNAKFIETNDFVELIVNINNAEPGELAIHIHEIGDCASLDGSSAGGHWNPTDDEHGKWGTPPFHSGDIGNLIINDDGDGKLVLKDRFKR
;
A
#
# COMPACT_ATOMS: atom_id res chain seq x y z
N MET A 1 5.44 6.71 64.60
CA MET A 1 5.08 5.70 63.63
C MET A 1 4.86 6.41 62.28
N LYS A 2 5.84 6.32 61.31
CA LYS A 2 5.77 7.03 60.02
C LYS A 2 5.16 6.08 58.99
N LEU A 3 3.91 6.34 58.57
CA LEU A 3 3.21 5.56 57.54
C LEU A 3 3.80 5.92 56.16
N LYS A 4 4.52 4.98 55.52
CA LYS A 4 4.99 5.15 54.16
C LYS A 4 3.88 4.76 53.20
N PHE A 5 3.31 5.73 52.51
CA PHE A 5 2.38 5.50 51.40
C PHE A 5 3.19 5.02 50.18
N LEU A 6 3.04 3.76 49.82
CA LEU A 6 3.56 3.18 48.56
C LEU A 6 2.52 3.47 47.46
N PHE A 7 2.84 4.41 46.56
CA PHE A 7 1.98 4.73 45.44
C PHE A 7 2.26 3.68 44.32
N PRO A 8 1.26 2.88 43.89
CA PRO A 8 1.49 1.95 42.81
C PRO A 8 1.62 2.72 41.49
N LEU A 9 2.78 2.59 40.86
CA LEU A 9 3.04 3.12 39.52
C LEU A 9 2.28 2.26 38.50
N PHE A 10 1.11 2.73 38.02
CA PHE A 10 0.35 2.13 36.93
C PHE A 10 1.08 2.43 35.61
N LEU A 11 1.77 1.44 35.04
CA LEU A 11 2.27 1.47 33.67
C LEU A 11 1.10 1.33 32.72
N LEU A 12 0.65 2.44 32.14
CA LEU A 12 -0.32 2.44 31.02
C LEU A 12 0.40 1.92 29.79
N ALA A 13 0.23 0.64 29.47
CA ALA A 13 0.63 0.09 28.18
C ALA A 13 -0.28 0.69 27.12
N SER A 14 0.21 1.66 26.34
CA SER A 14 -0.48 2.16 25.15
C SER A 14 -0.46 1.08 24.08
N CYS A 15 -1.60 0.43 23.82
CA CYS A 15 -1.77 -0.41 22.63
C CYS A 15 -1.81 0.49 21.39
N VAL A 16 -0.77 0.44 20.57
CA VAL A 16 -0.82 1.02 19.22
C VAL A 16 -1.78 0.17 18.39
N GLN A 17 -2.95 0.73 18.07
CA GLN A 17 -3.90 0.07 17.18
C GLN A 17 -3.36 0.14 15.75
N LYS A 18 -3.18 -1.02 15.11
CA LYS A 18 -2.80 -1.14 13.70
C LYS A 18 -4.00 -1.62 12.90
N ASN A 19 -4.47 -0.77 11.98
CA ASN A 19 -5.46 -1.20 10.99
C ASN A 19 -4.74 -1.85 9.82
N THR A 20 -5.31 -2.91 9.28
CA THR A 20 -4.71 -3.64 8.15
C THR A 20 -5.76 -3.89 7.09
N ALA A 21 -5.43 -3.59 5.83
CA ALA A 21 -6.20 -3.98 4.65
C ALA A 21 -5.33 -4.81 3.70
N ILE A 22 -5.93 -5.75 2.98
CA ILE A 22 -5.23 -6.60 2.01
C ILE A 22 -6.05 -6.62 0.72
N ALA A 23 -5.40 -6.27 -0.39
CA ALA A 23 -5.89 -6.49 -1.73
C ALA A 23 -5.17 -7.71 -2.35
N TYR A 24 -5.94 -8.67 -2.87
CA TYR A 24 -5.39 -9.78 -3.64
C TYR A 24 -5.30 -9.38 -5.10
N LEU A 25 -4.13 -9.55 -5.69
CA LEU A 25 -3.83 -9.20 -7.07
C LEU A 25 -3.93 -10.45 -7.94
N LYS A 26 -4.58 -10.30 -9.09
CA LYS A 26 -4.77 -11.36 -10.07
C LYS A 26 -4.66 -10.78 -11.46
N GLY A 27 -3.92 -11.46 -12.34
CA GLY A 27 -3.83 -11.09 -13.74
C GLY A 27 -5.19 -11.15 -14.46
N ILE A 28 -5.38 -10.25 -15.40
CA ILE A 28 -6.59 -10.21 -16.24
C ILE A 28 -6.46 -11.22 -17.38
N GLY A 29 -7.54 -11.92 -17.70
CA GLY A 29 -7.57 -12.93 -18.75
C GLY A 29 -6.68 -14.13 -18.42
N SER A 30 -5.76 -14.47 -19.33
CA SER A 30 -4.79 -15.57 -19.17
C SER A 30 -3.46 -15.14 -18.55
N ASN A 31 -3.33 -13.88 -18.09
CA ASN A 31 -2.11 -13.38 -17.46
C ASN A 31 -1.88 -14.12 -16.14
N PRO A 32 -0.71 -14.78 -15.94
CA PRO A 32 -0.45 -15.62 -14.77
C PRO A 32 -0.09 -14.83 -13.50
N ILE A 33 0.02 -13.51 -13.58
CA ILE A 33 0.40 -12.66 -12.42
C ILE A 33 -0.54 -12.90 -11.26
N MET A 34 0.06 -13.11 -10.10
CA MET A 34 -0.63 -13.16 -8.81
C MET A 34 0.15 -12.39 -7.76
N GLY A 35 -0.54 -12.00 -6.69
CA GLY A 35 0.13 -11.31 -5.59
C GLY A 35 -0.82 -10.78 -4.54
N ASN A 36 -0.28 -9.91 -3.71
CA ASN A 36 -1.05 -9.15 -2.73
C ASN A 36 -0.42 -7.79 -2.46
N ALA A 37 -1.27 -6.85 -2.10
CA ALA A 37 -0.88 -5.55 -1.55
C ALA A 37 -1.45 -5.44 -0.14
N LYS A 38 -0.59 -5.30 0.86
CA LYS A 38 -0.95 -5.17 2.26
C LYS A 38 -0.69 -3.75 2.73
N PHE A 39 -1.72 -3.09 3.24
CA PHE A 39 -1.66 -1.78 3.86
C PHE A 39 -1.71 -1.94 5.37
N ILE A 40 -0.79 -1.33 6.08
CA ILE A 40 -0.71 -1.33 7.54
C ILE A 40 -0.70 0.12 8.00
N GLU A 41 -1.83 0.57 8.53
CA GLU A 41 -1.96 1.92 9.08
C GLU A 41 -1.45 1.95 10.52
N THR A 42 -0.67 2.98 10.83
CA THR A 42 -0.26 3.37 12.17
C THR A 42 -0.71 4.81 12.42
N ASN A 43 -0.49 5.34 13.62
CA ASN A 43 -0.85 6.72 13.93
C ASN A 43 -0.16 7.77 13.03
N ASP A 44 1.02 7.43 12.49
CA ASP A 44 1.89 8.39 11.80
C ASP A 44 2.00 8.16 10.29
N PHE A 45 1.78 6.94 9.81
CA PHE A 45 1.99 6.56 8.42
C PHE A 45 1.21 5.30 8.05
N VAL A 46 1.09 5.08 6.73
CA VAL A 46 0.68 3.80 6.15
C VAL A 46 1.91 3.11 5.55
N GLU A 47 2.13 1.87 5.89
CA GLU A 47 3.10 1.00 5.23
C GLU A 47 2.37 0.14 4.21
N LEU A 48 2.82 0.20 2.95
CA LEU A 48 2.34 -0.64 1.87
C LEU A 48 3.40 -1.68 1.54
N ILE A 49 3.01 -2.95 1.55
CA ILE A 49 3.86 -4.07 1.16
C ILE A 49 3.16 -4.77 0.00
N VAL A 50 3.80 -4.75 -1.17
CA VAL A 50 3.33 -5.46 -2.37
C VAL A 50 4.24 -6.63 -2.65
N ASN A 51 3.65 -7.79 -2.92
CA ASN A 51 4.34 -8.96 -3.42
C ASN A 51 3.66 -9.41 -4.71
N ILE A 52 4.44 -9.65 -5.76
CA ILE A 52 4.01 -10.12 -7.08
C ILE A 52 4.77 -11.40 -7.41
N ASN A 53 4.09 -12.32 -8.06
CA ASN A 53 4.67 -13.56 -8.58
C ASN A 53 4.19 -13.79 -10.01
N ASN A 54 4.94 -14.57 -10.77
CA ASN A 54 4.67 -14.95 -12.16
C ASN A 54 4.57 -13.76 -13.12
N ALA A 55 5.27 -12.67 -12.86
CA ALA A 55 5.37 -11.54 -13.78
C ALA A 55 6.59 -11.68 -14.70
N GLU A 56 6.56 -11.01 -15.86
CA GLU A 56 7.73 -10.91 -16.71
C GLU A 56 8.84 -10.12 -16.00
N PRO A 57 10.13 -10.55 -16.10
CA PRO A 57 11.25 -9.80 -15.53
C PRO A 57 11.34 -8.38 -16.07
N GLY A 58 11.66 -7.42 -15.19
CA GLY A 58 11.80 -6.02 -15.56
C GLY A 58 11.16 -5.08 -14.55
N GLU A 59 10.88 -3.87 -14.99
CA GLU A 59 10.25 -2.83 -14.16
C GLU A 59 8.74 -2.79 -14.43
N LEU A 60 7.94 -2.91 -13.37
CA LEU A 60 6.48 -2.93 -13.42
C LEU A 60 5.93 -1.76 -12.60
N ALA A 61 5.22 -0.84 -13.25
CA ALA A 61 4.53 0.26 -12.58
C ALA A 61 3.32 -0.27 -11.78
N ILE A 62 3.07 0.35 -10.63
CA ILE A 62 1.94 0.01 -9.78
C ILE A 62 1.18 1.27 -9.36
N HIS A 63 -0.15 1.20 -9.43
CA HIS A 63 -1.03 2.32 -9.13
C HIS A 63 -2.20 1.88 -8.27
N ILE A 64 -2.74 2.82 -7.48
CA ILE A 64 -4.04 2.68 -6.84
C ILE A 64 -5.06 3.41 -7.74
N HIS A 65 -6.13 2.72 -8.11
CA HIS A 65 -7.23 3.30 -8.88
C HIS A 65 -8.30 3.89 -7.97
N GLU A 66 -9.14 4.76 -8.53
CA GLU A 66 -10.18 5.48 -7.80
C GLU A 66 -11.40 4.63 -7.46
N ILE A 67 -11.66 3.56 -8.24
CA ILE A 67 -12.83 2.68 -8.08
C ILE A 67 -12.35 1.26 -7.78
N GLY A 68 -12.86 0.67 -6.70
CA GLY A 68 -12.57 -0.71 -6.32
C GLY A 68 -13.38 -1.73 -7.13
N ASP A 69 -13.33 -1.64 -8.47
CA ASP A 69 -14.03 -2.52 -9.40
C ASP A 69 -13.07 -3.16 -10.40
N CYS A 70 -13.07 -4.48 -10.46
CA CYS A 70 -12.27 -5.29 -11.38
C CYS A 70 -13.15 -6.13 -12.33
N ALA A 71 -14.38 -5.71 -12.62
CA ALA A 71 -15.32 -6.48 -13.42
C ALA A 71 -15.00 -6.46 -14.93
N SER A 72 -14.39 -5.39 -15.44
CA SER A 72 -14.01 -5.30 -16.86
C SER A 72 -12.78 -6.16 -17.18
N LEU A 73 -12.76 -6.72 -18.39
CA LEU A 73 -11.65 -7.55 -18.88
C LEU A 73 -10.37 -6.78 -19.23
N ASP A 74 -10.44 -5.45 -19.27
CA ASP A 74 -9.35 -4.54 -19.60
C ASP A 74 -8.94 -3.63 -18.42
N GLY A 75 -9.61 -3.80 -17.27
CA GLY A 75 -9.39 -2.98 -16.08
C GLY A 75 -10.07 -1.61 -16.09
N SER A 76 -10.81 -1.26 -17.16
CA SER A 76 -11.44 0.06 -17.32
C SER A 76 -12.50 0.39 -16.25
N SER A 77 -13.11 -0.63 -15.63
CA SER A 77 -14.06 -0.44 -14.53
C SER A 77 -13.43 0.16 -13.26
N ALA A 78 -12.11 0.10 -13.12
CA ALA A 78 -11.40 0.69 -11.99
C ALA A 78 -11.25 2.22 -12.08
N GLY A 79 -11.59 2.83 -13.23
CA GLY A 79 -11.44 4.27 -13.46
C GLY A 79 -9.98 4.71 -13.62
N GLY A 80 -9.71 5.98 -13.32
CA GLY A 80 -8.38 6.56 -13.34
C GLY A 80 -7.55 6.21 -12.09
N HIS A 81 -6.32 6.75 -12.03
CA HIS A 81 -5.53 6.67 -10.80
C HIS A 81 -6.18 7.51 -9.70
N TRP A 82 -6.10 7.05 -8.48
CA TRP A 82 -6.62 7.80 -7.34
C TRP A 82 -5.93 9.15 -7.21
N ASN A 83 -6.69 10.22 -7.49
CA ASN A 83 -6.17 11.58 -7.58
C ASN A 83 -7.09 12.60 -6.87
N PRO A 84 -7.15 12.59 -5.54
CA PRO A 84 -8.04 13.46 -4.77
C PRO A 84 -7.62 14.94 -4.80
N THR A 85 -6.41 15.24 -5.25
CA THR A 85 -5.83 16.60 -5.30
C THR A 85 -5.82 17.21 -6.68
N ASP A 86 -6.28 16.48 -7.70
CA ASP A 86 -6.31 16.91 -9.11
C ASP A 86 -4.92 17.35 -9.63
N ASP A 87 -3.89 16.60 -9.22
CA ASP A 87 -2.51 16.77 -9.68
C ASP A 87 -2.31 16.10 -11.06
N GLU A 88 -1.21 16.39 -11.73
CA GLU A 88 -0.78 15.69 -12.93
C GLU A 88 -0.16 14.33 -12.59
N HIS A 89 -0.24 13.37 -13.55
CA HIS A 89 0.46 12.09 -13.41
C HIS A 89 1.97 12.28 -13.32
N GLY A 90 2.62 11.51 -12.45
CA GLY A 90 4.05 11.67 -12.23
C GLY A 90 4.71 10.53 -11.47
N LYS A 91 5.96 10.75 -11.12
CA LYS A 91 6.76 9.79 -10.37
C LYS A 91 6.54 9.99 -8.87
N TRP A 92 6.23 8.92 -8.14
CA TRP A 92 6.15 8.94 -6.69
C TRP A 92 7.31 9.70 -6.02
N GLY A 93 6.97 10.61 -5.13
CA GLY A 93 7.94 11.42 -4.38
C GLY A 93 8.53 12.61 -5.13
N THR A 94 8.17 12.83 -6.41
CA THR A 94 8.61 13.98 -7.21
C THR A 94 7.39 14.70 -7.76
N PRO A 95 6.82 15.70 -7.05
CA PRO A 95 5.65 16.43 -7.50
C PRO A 95 5.83 17.12 -8.86
N PRO A 96 4.74 17.22 -9.69
CA PRO A 96 3.41 16.70 -9.41
C PRO A 96 3.31 15.17 -9.63
N PHE A 97 2.41 14.50 -8.88
CA PHE A 97 2.04 13.09 -9.08
C PHE A 97 0.70 12.81 -8.40
N HIS A 98 -0.07 11.82 -8.93
CA HIS A 98 -1.31 11.39 -8.30
C HIS A 98 -1.03 10.68 -6.97
N SER A 99 -1.93 10.79 -6.02
CA SER A 99 -1.82 10.02 -4.77
C SER A 99 -1.79 8.50 -5.00
N GLY A 100 -2.31 8.04 -6.14
CA GLY A 100 -2.28 6.65 -6.58
C GLY A 100 -1.03 6.23 -7.36
N ASP A 101 -0.13 7.14 -7.72
CA ASP A 101 1.13 6.82 -8.43
C ASP A 101 2.17 6.32 -7.41
N ILE A 102 2.08 5.06 -7.00
CA ILE A 102 2.84 4.53 -5.87
C ILE A 102 4.21 3.94 -6.23
N GLY A 103 4.61 4.01 -7.50
CA GLY A 103 5.96 3.68 -7.95
C GLY A 103 6.05 2.39 -8.75
N ASN A 104 7.28 1.84 -8.79
CA ASN A 104 7.59 0.70 -9.64
C ASN A 104 8.19 -0.44 -8.81
N LEU A 105 7.85 -1.68 -9.18
CA LEU A 105 8.50 -2.89 -8.71
C LEU A 105 9.58 -3.32 -9.70
N ILE A 106 10.65 -3.89 -9.18
CA ILE A 106 11.58 -4.65 -9.98
C ILE A 106 11.21 -6.13 -9.86
N ILE A 107 10.92 -6.74 -10.98
CA ILE A 107 10.65 -8.18 -11.11
C ILE A 107 11.96 -8.88 -11.48
N ASN A 108 12.34 -9.87 -10.70
CA ASN A 108 13.53 -10.67 -10.93
C ASN A 108 13.33 -11.73 -12.03
N ASP A 109 14.38 -12.46 -12.34
CA ASP A 109 14.37 -13.49 -13.39
C ASP A 109 13.44 -14.68 -13.07
N ASP A 110 13.07 -14.86 -11.79
CA ASP A 110 12.10 -15.88 -11.34
C ASP A 110 10.65 -15.42 -11.45
N GLY A 111 10.41 -14.16 -11.86
CA GLY A 111 9.09 -13.58 -11.99
C GLY A 111 8.52 -13.01 -10.68
N ASP A 112 9.38 -12.82 -9.68
CA ASP A 112 8.99 -12.34 -8.36
C ASP A 112 9.38 -10.88 -8.16
N GLY A 113 8.49 -10.09 -7.56
CA GLY A 113 8.74 -8.70 -7.21
C GLY A 113 8.20 -8.34 -5.84
N LYS A 114 8.90 -7.41 -5.18
CA LYS A 114 8.47 -6.86 -3.90
C LYS A 114 8.69 -5.36 -3.84
N LEU A 115 7.67 -4.63 -3.37
CA LEU A 115 7.75 -3.21 -3.05
C LEU A 115 7.38 -3.01 -1.59
N VAL A 116 8.13 -2.17 -0.89
CA VAL A 116 7.77 -1.70 0.45
C VAL A 116 7.84 -0.18 0.45
N LEU A 117 6.71 0.46 0.68
CA LEU A 117 6.59 1.91 0.82
C LEU A 117 6.07 2.27 2.19
N LYS A 118 6.52 3.41 2.69
CA LYS A 118 6.09 3.94 3.97
C LYS A 118 5.89 5.44 3.82
N ASP A 119 4.67 5.90 3.90
CA ASP A 119 4.34 7.30 3.74
C ASP A 119 3.13 7.74 4.55
N ARG A 120 3.04 9.06 4.73
CA ARG A 120 1.85 9.74 5.21
C ARG A 120 1.00 10.06 3.99
N PHE A 121 0.25 9.08 3.48
CA PHE A 121 -0.67 9.34 2.37
C PHE A 121 -1.56 10.55 2.71
N LYS A 122 -1.40 11.63 1.97
CA LYS A 122 -2.22 12.84 2.17
C LYS A 122 -3.68 12.50 1.86
N ARG A 123 -4.51 12.72 2.83
CA ARG A 123 -5.97 12.64 2.69
C ARG A 123 -6.50 13.96 2.18
#